data_08e9e05bd2476407e4a5d3e927916b3c
#
_entry.id   08e9e05bd2476407e4a5d3e927916b3c
#
_cell.length_a   1.000
_cell.length_b   1.000
_cell.length_c   1.000
_cell.angle_alpha   90.00
_cell.angle_beta   90.00
_cell.angle_gamma   90.00
#
_symmetry.space_group_name_H-M   'P 1'
#
loop_
_entity.id
_entity.type
_entity.pdbx_description
1 polymer ?
#
loop_
_entity_poly.entity_id
_entity_poly.type
_entity_poly.pdbx_seq_one_letter_code
_entity_poly.pdbx_strand_id
1 'polypeptide(L)'
;MVTLSHIQDALHRIRPSIGVSPAAQSHELSRIAGGPVFLKLENLQRTGAFKERGALNKLLMLSGEERDRGLVAASAGNHAQAVAYHAGRLGVKAEIWMPLTTPLAKVSATRRHGAEVVLHGTSFDEAYVGSRKRCCEEQRTFIHPFDDVDVIAGQGTLGPEMLEQLPQLDTVIVPVGGGGLIAGIAVALKELRPRIRVIGVQTSSLPSMAAALEEKIPVLLPQASTIADGIAVRVAGEKTLPLIQKYVDDLVLVDEEEIANSILFLLEREKTVAEGAGAVGVAALLHAKIDLKGQTAAVVVSGGNVDVTLLARIIERGLVKDGRLVRLRIHLPDHPGALNRLTGVIATKLVNIVETSYERAHYGVGLGDTAIDLTMETRGSDHYGELACALTESGYDFERVI
;
A
#
# COMPACT_ATOMS: atom_id res chain seq x y z
N MET A 1 -9.63 -12.02 24.72
CA MET A 1 -10.11 -11.08 23.67
C MET A 1 -9.63 -9.67 23.99
N VAL A 2 -9.29 -8.85 23.02
CA VAL A 2 -8.94 -7.43 23.23
C VAL A 2 -10.19 -6.66 23.65
N THR A 3 -10.03 -5.72 24.60
CA THR A 3 -11.10 -4.86 25.12
C THR A 3 -10.72 -3.40 25.01
N LEU A 4 -11.65 -2.48 25.19
CA LEU A 4 -11.37 -1.04 25.24
C LEU A 4 -10.33 -0.69 26.30
N SER A 5 -10.37 -1.32 27.48
CA SER A 5 -9.38 -1.10 28.54
C SER A 5 -7.96 -1.42 28.07
N HIS A 6 -7.75 -2.57 27.39
CA HIS A 6 -6.45 -2.93 26.83
C HIS A 6 -5.94 -1.85 25.84
N ILE A 7 -6.84 -1.25 25.05
CA ILE A 7 -6.49 -0.20 24.08
C ILE A 7 -6.17 1.13 24.78
N GLN A 8 -6.92 1.50 25.83
CA GLN A 8 -6.66 2.70 26.62
C GLN A 8 -5.33 2.59 27.36
N ASP A 9 -5.03 1.45 27.96
CA ASP A 9 -3.74 1.18 28.62
C ASP A 9 -2.59 1.22 27.60
N ALA A 10 -2.80 0.66 26.41
CA ALA A 10 -1.84 0.75 25.31
C ALA A 10 -1.61 2.20 24.88
N LEU A 11 -2.69 2.99 24.72
CA LEU A 11 -2.60 4.41 24.35
C LEU A 11 -1.78 5.20 25.37
N HIS A 12 -2.07 5.02 26.65
CA HIS A 12 -1.31 5.66 27.72
C HIS A 12 0.19 5.27 27.67
N ARG A 13 0.47 3.99 27.44
CA ARG A 13 1.81 3.44 27.42
C ARG A 13 2.65 3.92 26.24
N ILE A 14 2.07 3.98 25.00
CA ILE A 14 2.83 4.32 23.80
C ILE A 14 2.83 5.83 23.48
N ARG A 15 1.87 6.60 23.98
CA ARG A 15 1.69 8.05 23.68
C ARG A 15 2.98 8.89 23.82
N PRO A 16 3.89 8.64 24.79
CA PRO A 16 5.14 9.40 24.88
C PRO A 16 6.14 9.14 23.74
N SER A 17 5.97 8.08 22.98
CA SER A 17 6.94 7.61 21.99
C SER A 17 6.40 7.48 20.56
N ILE A 18 5.09 7.53 20.38
CA ILE A 18 4.43 7.51 19.07
C ILE A 18 3.91 8.90 18.75
N GLY A 19 4.25 9.39 17.56
CA GLY A 19 3.72 10.66 17.06
C GLY A 19 2.22 10.55 16.75
N VAL A 20 1.46 11.61 17.10
CA VAL A 20 0.09 11.76 16.62
C VAL A 20 0.15 12.03 15.11
N SER A 21 -0.36 11.12 14.30
CA SER A 21 -0.38 11.29 12.84
C SER A 21 -1.48 12.27 12.42
N PRO A 22 -1.29 13.04 11.34
CA PRO A 22 -2.32 13.97 10.87
C PRO A 22 -3.60 13.25 10.44
N ALA A 23 -4.74 13.90 10.68
CA ALA A 23 -6.02 13.62 10.04
C ALA A 23 -6.35 14.80 9.11
N ALA A 24 -5.85 14.74 7.88
CA ALA A 24 -5.95 15.84 6.91
C ALA A 24 -7.18 15.68 6.02
N GLN A 25 -7.95 16.75 5.82
CA GLN A 25 -9.08 16.71 4.90
C GLN A 25 -8.59 16.62 3.45
N SER A 26 -9.11 15.64 2.70
CA SER A 26 -8.98 15.57 1.26
C SER A 26 -10.17 16.25 0.59
N HIS A 27 -9.97 17.40 -0.01
CA HIS A 27 -11.04 18.13 -0.71
C HIS A 27 -11.51 17.37 -1.95
N GLU A 28 -10.59 16.74 -2.67
CA GLU A 28 -10.92 16.01 -3.90
C GLU A 28 -11.68 14.71 -3.60
N LEU A 29 -11.26 13.91 -2.62
CA LEU A 29 -12.03 12.75 -2.18
C LEU A 29 -13.38 13.14 -1.60
N SER A 30 -13.47 14.26 -0.86
CA SER A 30 -14.72 14.77 -0.33
C SER A 30 -15.71 15.10 -1.45
N ARG A 31 -15.22 15.69 -2.54
CA ARG A 31 -16.03 16.00 -3.73
C ARG A 31 -16.51 14.71 -4.44
N ILE A 32 -15.63 13.73 -4.61
CA ILE A 32 -15.92 12.44 -5.27
C ILE A 32 -16.92 11.63 -4.44
N ALA A 33 -16.69 11.53 -3.13
CA ALA A 33 -17.47 10.70 -2.22
C ALA A 33 -18.78 11.37 -1.72
N GLY A 34 -19.00 12.64 -2.05
CA GLY A 34 -20.20 13.38 -1.66
C GLY A 34 -20.33 13.68 -0.16
N GLY A 35 -19.23 13.68 0.59
CA GLY A 35 -19.18 13.98 2.03
C GLY A 35 -17.76 14.27 2.50
N PRO A 36 -17.56 14.87 3.69
CA PRO A 36 -16.22 15.18 4.20
C PRO A 36 -15.36 13.92 4.38
N VAL A 37 -14.20 13.86 3.69
CA VAL A 37 -13.25 12.75 3.79
C VAL A 37 -11.93 13.26 4.36
N PHE A 38 -11.44 12.59 5.41
CA PHE A 38 -10.16 12.85 6.03
C PHE A 38 -9.22 11.66 5.85
N LEU A 39 -7.95 11.93 5.55
CA LEU A 39 -6.89 10.92 5.48
C LEU A 39 -6.17 10.85 6.81
N LYS A 40 -6.22 9.70 7.48
CA LYS A 40 -5.42 9.41 8.66
C LYS A 40 -4.07 8.87 8.23
N LEU A 41 -3.05 9.73 8.27
CA LEU A 41 -1.76 9.53 7.60
C LEU A 41 -0.75 8.76 8.46
N GLU A 42 -0.97 7.46 8.65
CA GLU A 42 -0.03 6.57 9.34
C GLU A 42 1.24 6.26 8.52
N ASN A 43 1.22 6.55 7.22
CA ASN A 43 2.41 6.53 6.36
C ASN A 43 3.47 7.59 6.77
N LEU A 44 3.10 8.57 7.58
CA LEU A 44 3.99 9.60 8.13
C LEU A 44 4.57 9.25 9.50
N GLN A 45 4.29 8.07 10.04
CA GLN A 45 4.97 7.56 11.23
C GLN A 45 6.47 7.37 10.93
N ARG A 46 7.31 7.31 11.97
CA ARG A 46 8.77 7.30 11.85
C ARG A 46 9.33 6.15 11.01
N THR A 47 8.72 4.95 11.08
CA THR A 47 9.07 3.81 10.23
C THR A 47 8.18 3.70 8.98
N GLY A 48 7.42 4.76 8.68
CA GLY A 48 6.58 4.84 7.50
C GLY A 48 5.30 4.02 7.54
N ALA A 49 4.85 3.54 8.73
CA ALA A 49 3.59 2.78 8.83
C ALA A 49 3.07 2.68 10.27
N PHE A 50 1.76 2.39 10.41
CA PHE A 50 1.05 2.19 11.66
C PHE A 50 1.63 1.10 12.58
N LYS A 51 2.43 0.19 12.02
CA LYS A 51 2.98 -0.97 12.74
C LYS A 51 3.78 -0.60 13.99
N GLU A 52 4.28 0.61 14.06
CA GLU A 52 4.97 1.13 15.25
C GLU A 52 4.14 1.01 16.52
N ARG A 53 2.84 1.27 16.44
CA ARG A 53 1.94 1.29 17.60
C ARG A 53 1.87 -0.06 18.28
N GLY A 54 1.54 -1.10 17.53
CA GLY A 54 1.45 -2.47 18.06
C GLY A 54 2.80 -3.05 18.44
N ALA A 55 3.84 -2.82 17.64
CA ALA A 55 5.19 -3.25 17.96
C ALA A 55 5.67 -2.65 19.27
N LEU A 56 5.59 -1.33 19.43
CA LEU A 56 5.99 -0.66 20.67
C LEU A 56 5.19 -1.14 21.88
N ASN A 57 3.86 -1.24 21.76
CA ASN A 57 3.02 -1.70 22.85
C ASN A 57 3.45 -3.10 23.33
N LYS A 58 3.65 -4.03 22.39
CA LYS A 58 4.13 -5.39 22.70
C LYS A 58 5.49 -5.40 23.39
N LEU A 59 6.45 -4.62 22.88
CA LEU A 59 7.79 -4.57 23.44
C LEU A 59 7.80 -3.99 24.86
N LEU A 60 6.97 -3.00 25.14
CA LEU A 60 6.85 -2.41 26.48
C LEU A 60 6.20 -3.36 27.49
N MET A 61 5.42 -4.34 27.04
CA MET A 61 4.79 -5.37 27.87
C MET A 61 5.73 -6.54 28.21
N LEU A 62 6.90 -6.65 27.59
CA LEU A 62 7.87 -7.70 27.88
C LEU A 62 8.41 -7.57 29.30
N SER A 63 8.47 -8.69 30.01
CA SER A 63 9.18 -8.79 31.29
C SER A 63 10.69 -8.55 31.14
N GLY A 64 11.40 -8.33 32.27
CA GLY A 64 12.86 -8.22 32.24
C GLY A 64 13.53 -9.42 31.60
N GLU A 65 13.12 -10.62 32.02
CA GLU A 65 13.66 -11.88 31.48
C GLU A 65 13.41 -12.06 29.99
N GLU A 66 12.22 -11.67 29.48
CA GLU A 66 11.91 -11.71 28.04
C GLU A 66 12.77 -10.74 27.25
N ARG A 67 13.00 -9.53 27.80
CA ARG A 67 13.90 -8.53 27.18
C ARG A 67 15.34 -9.03 27.11
N ASP A 68 15.82 -9.69 28.17
CA ASP A 68 17.20 -10.22 28.24
C ASP A 68 17.41 -11.35 27.23
N ARG A 69 16.41 -12.25 27.06
CA ARG A 69 16.45 -13.30 26.03
C ARG A 69 16.34 -12.75 24.62
N GLY A 70 15.72 -11.59 24.46
CA GLY A 70 15.50 -10.97 23.17
C GLY A 70 14.25 -11.49 22.45
N LEU A 71 14.04 -11.00 21.23
CA LEU A 71 12.83 -11.27 20.47
C LEU A 71 13.12 -11.74 19.04
N VAL A 72 12.11 -12.38 18.45
CA VAL A 72 12.13 -12.84 17.06
C VAL A 72 10.86 -12.35 16.36
N ALA A 73 10.99 -11.93 15.10
CA ALA A 73 9.85 -11.66 14.24
C ALA A 73 10.11 -12.16 12.81
N ALA A 74 9.06 -12.48 12.08
CA ALA A 74 9.12 -12.81 10.66
C ALA A 74 8.39 -11.74 9.86
N SER A 75 9.12 -10.97 9.06
CA SER A 75 8.55 -9.95 8.17
C SER A 75 9.65 -9.33 7.32
N ALA A 76 9.34 -9.02 6.06
CA ALA A 76 10.21 -8.26 5.16
C ALA A 76 9.73 -6.79 4.94
N GLY A 77 8.67 -6.36 5.65
CA GLY A 77 8.03 -5.05 5.44
C GLY A 77 7.92 -4.20 6.70
N ASN A 78 6.78 -3.52 6.85
CA ASN A 78 6.52 -2.55 7.91
C ASN A 78 6.68 -3.10 9.33
N HIS A 79 6.28 -4.36 9.56
CA HIS A 79 6.41 -4.98 10.86
C HIS A 79 7.88 -5.20 11.24
N ALA A 80 8.71 -5.63 10.30
CA ALA A 80 10.15 -5.78 10.50
C ALA A 80 10.81 -4.48 10.97
N GLN A 81 10.52 -3.38 10.27
CA GLN A 81 11.08 -2.06 10.58
C GLN A 81 10.59 -1.54 11.92
N ALA A 82 9.29 -1.68 12.22
CA ALA A 82 8.71 -1.24 13.48
C ALA A 82 9.29 -1.99 14.67
N VAL A 83 9.41 -3.32 14.59
CA VAL A 83 10.01 -4.15 15.64
C VAL A 83 11.48 -3.81 15.82
N ALA A 84 12.26 -3.74 14.74
CA ALA A 84 13.69 -3.42 14.78
C ALA A 84 13.93 -2.04 15.40
N TYR A 85 13.17 -1.03 14.97
CA TYR A 85 13.29 0.35 15.45
C TYR A 85 13.04 0.46 16.96
N HIS A 86 11.91 -0.10 17.43
CA HIS A 86 11.57 0.01 18.84
C HIS A 86 12.42 -0.90 19.73
N ALA A 87 12.82 -2.08 19.25
CA ALA A 87 13.76 -2.95 19.96
C ALA A 87 15.12 -2.26 20.16
N GLY A 88 15.66 -1.64 19.10
CA GLY A 88 16.90 -0.87 19.19
C GLY A 88 16.82 0.28 20.20
N ARG A 89 15.70 1.03 20.21
CA ARG A 89 15.47 2.12 21.18
C ARG A 89 15.36 1.64 22.64
N LEU A 90 14.84 0.44 22.83
CA LEU A 90 14.66 -0.16 24.18
C LEU A 90 15.85 -1.01 24.61
N GLY A 91 16.89 -1.13 23.79
CA GLY A 91 18.07 -1.96 24.08
C GLY A 91 17.78 -3.47 24.07
N VAL A 92 16.69 -3.91 23.40
CA VAL A 92 16.30 -5.32 23.30
C VAL A 92 16.90 -5.93 22.03
N LYS A 93 17.53 -7.08 22.14
CA LYS A 93 18.05 -7.81 20.96
C LYS A 93 16.89 -8.31 20.10
N ALA A 94 16.90 -7.97 18.83
CA ALA A 94 15.86 -8.36 17.88
C ALA A 94 16.46 -9.14 16.70
N GLU A 95 15.89 -10.28 16.38
CA GLU A 95 16.22 -11.10 15.23
C GLU A 95 15.01 -11.12 14.27
N ILE A 96 15.23 -10.64 13.05
CA ILE A 96 14.17 -10.49 12.04
C ILE A 96 14.42 -11.47 10.88
N TRP A 97 13.50 -12.38 10.68
CA TRP A 97 13.57 -13.40 9.63
C TRP A 97 12.86 -12.95 8.37
N MET A 98 13.55 -13.10 7.24
CA MET A 98 13.08 -12.69 5.91
C MET A 98 13.41 -13.77 4.89
N PRO A 99 12.62 -13.92 3.81
CA PRO A 99 12.99 -14.75 2.67
C PRO A 99 14.33 -14.33 2.04
N LEU A 100 15.06 -15.27 1.46
CA LEU A 100 16.29 -15.01 0.69
C LEU A 100 16.04 -14.06 -0.50
N THR A 101 14.83 -14.05 -1.02
CA THR A 101 14.40 -13.20 -2.16
C THR A 101 14.08 -11.75 -1.76
N THR A 102 14.18 -11.41 -0.46
CA THR A 102 13.86 -10.06 0.02
C THR A 102 14.81 -9.01 -0.59
N PRO A 103 14.27 -7.91 -1.17
CA PRO A 103 15.09 -6.85 -1.73
C PRO A 103 16.09 -6.27 -0.72
N LEU A 104 17.33 -6.04 -1.17
CA LEU A 104 18.41 -5.52 -0.32
C LEU A 104 18.04 -4.21 0.38
N ALA A 105 17.23 -3.36 -0.24
CA ALA A 105 16.76 -2.12 0.35
C ALA A 105 15.97 -2.37 1.65
N LYS A 106 15.07 -3.37 1.66
CA LYS A 106 14.27 -3.77 2.84
C LYS A 106 15.15 -4.38 3.94
N VAL A 107 16.10 -5.23 3.56
CA VAL A 107 17.10 -5.82 4.49
C VAL A 107 17.92 -4.72 5.15
N SER A 108 18.47 -3.80 4.35
CA SER A 108 19.30 -2.71 4.83
C SER A 108 18.51 -1.72 5.71
N ALA A 109 17.25 -1.43 5.38
CA ALA A 109 16.38 -0.59 6.20
C ALA A 109 16.18 -1.19 7.60
N THR A 110 15.95 -2.49 7.70
CA THR A 110 15.77 -3.19 8.98
C THR A 110 17.08 -3.22 9.79
N ARG A 111 18.22 -3.54 9.14
CA ARG A 111 19.54 -3.55 9.80
C ARG A 111 19.95 -2.19 10.36
N ARG A 112 19.59 -1.08 9.68
CA ARG A 112 19.87 0.29 10.16
C ARG A 112 19.23 0.60 11.52
N HIS A 113 18.18 -0.13 11.89
CA HIS A 113 17.54 -0.01 13.21
C HIS A 113 18.20 -0.88 14.29
N GLY A 114 19.29 -1.57 13.97
CA GLY A 114 20.07 -2.36 14.94
C GLY A 114 19.62 -3.82 15.11
N ALA A 115 18.64 -4.29 14.34
CA ALA A 115 18.23 -5.69 14.38
C ALA A 115 19.17 -6.59 13.56
N GLU A 116 19.35 -7.81 14.02
CA GLU A 116 19.93 -8.90 13.23
C GLU A 116 18.92 -9.37 12.19
N VAL A 117 19.33 -9.46 10.93
CA VAL A 117 18.47 -9.97 9.85
C VAL A 117 18.96 -11.32 9.41
N VAL A 118 18.11 -12.33 9.57
CA VAL A 118 18.32 -13.71 9.13
C VAL A 118 17.57 -13.94 7.83
N LEU A 119 18.29 -14.23 6.76
CA LEU A 119 17.71 -14.61 5.48
C LEU A 119 17.53 -16.13 5.44
N HIS A 120 16.28 -16.62 5.31
CA HIS A 120 15.95 -18.04 5.40
C HIS A 120 14.78 -18.41 4.49
N GLY A 121 14.94 -19.51 3.72
CA GLY A 121 13.93 -20.01 2.80
C GLY A 121 13.70 -19.10 1.60
N THR A 122 12.80 -19.50 0.72
CA THR A 122 12.44 -18.77 -0.51
C THR A 122 11.09 -18.06 -0.41
N SER A 123 10.31 -18.39 0.63
CA SER A 123 8.98 -17.84 0.89
C SER A 123 8.86 -17.25 2.30
N PHE A 124 7.83 -16.43 2.51
CA PHE A 124 7.48 -15.92 3.84
C PHE A 124 7.16 -17.06 4.81
N ASP A 125 6.45 -18.09 4.34
CA ASP A 125 6.03 -19.21 5.18
C ASP A 125 7.25 -20.00 5.71
N GLU A 126 8.28 -20.21 4.88
CA GLU A 126 9.53 -20.86 5.30
C GLU A 126 10.29 -19.99 6.32
N ALA A 127 10.41 -18.70 6.08
CA ALA A 127 11.03 -17.78 7.03
C ALA A 127 10.24 -17.74 8.36
N TYR A 128 8.91 -17.75 8.29
CA TYR A 128 8.03 -17.80 9.47
C TYR A 128 8.25 -19.08 10.28
N VAL A 129 8.23 -20.25 9.63
CA VAL A 129 8.46 -21.55 10.30
C VAL A 129 9.85 -21.60 10.96
N GLY A 130 10.89 -21.16 10.24
CA GLY A 130 12.25 -21.06 10.77
C GLY A 130 12.34 -20.15 12.00
N SER A 131 11.72 -18.98 11.93
CA SER A 131 11.69 -18.02 13.03
C SER A 131 10.96 -18.56 14.27
N ARG A 132 9.87 -19.29 14.08
CA ARG A 132 9.13 -19.95 15.19
C ARG A 132 9.95 -21.04 15.86
N LYS A 133 10.66 -21.85 15.07
CA LYS A 133 11.58 -22.87 15.58
C LYS A 133 12.67 -22.23 16.43
N ARG A 134 13.33 -21.20 15.91
CA ARG A 134 14.36 -20.42 16.61
C ARG A 134 13.87 -19.84 17.93
N CYS A 135 12.66 -19.27 17.91
CA CYS A 135 12.00 -18.70 19.06
C CYS A 135 11.81 -19.74 20.17
N CYS A 136 11.37 -20.97 19.82
CA CYS A 136 11.18 -22.06 20.79
C CYS A 136 12.51 -22.58 21.35
N GLU A 137 13.53 -22.78 20.51
CA GLU A 137 14.85 -23.30 20.90
C GLU A 137 15.56 -22.37 21.88
N GLU A 138 15.44 -21.06 21.71
CA GLU A 138 16.14 -20.06 22.54
C GLU A 138 15.21 -19.38 23.56
N GLN A 139 13.97 -19.83 23.69
CA GLN A 139 12.95 -19.27 24.60
C GLN A 139 12.78 -17.75 24.45
N ARG A 140 12.96 -17.23 23.23
CA ARG A 140 12.76 -15.83 22.90
C ARG A 140 11.27 -15.52 22.70
N THR A 141 10.90 -14.26 22.78
CA THR A 141 9.53 -13.83 22.53
C THR A 141 9.30 -13.60 21.04
N PHE A 142 8.27 -14.25 20.48
CA PHE A 142 7.85 -14.01 19.10
C PHE A 142 6.91 -12.81 19.03
N ILE A 143 7.23 -11.83 18.19
CA ILE A 143 6.37 -10.66 17.94
C ILE A 143 5.55 -10.90 16.69
N HIS A 144 4.28 -11.28 16.87
CA HIS A 144 3.37 -11.57 15.76
C HIS A 144 2.93 -10.28 15.03
N PRO A 145 2.87 -10.26 13.67
CA PRO A 145 2.58 -9.02 12.91
C PRO A 145 1.16 -8.48 13.07
N PHE A 146 0.19 -9.28 13.55
CA PHE A 146 -1.21 -8.87 13.67
C PHE A 146 -2.04 -9.69 14.68
N ASP A 147 -1.74 -10.99 14.92
CA ASP A 147 -2.59 -11.89 15.70
C ASP A 147 -2.07 -12.09 17.14
N ASP A 148 -1.84 -10.97 17.81
CA ASP A 148 -1.39 -10.89 19.21
C ASP A 148 -2.20 -9.82 19.95
N VAL A 149 -2.65 -10.11 21.17
CA VAL A 149 -3.54 -9.23 21.96
C VAL A 149 -2.91 -7.85 22.19
N ASP A 150 -1.61 -7.80 22.52
CA ASP A 150 -0.93 -6.56 22.79
C ASP A 150 -0.66 -5.78 21.51
N VAL A 151 -0.37 -6.47 20.39
CA VAL A 151 -0.23 -5.86 19.07
C VAL A 151 -1.54 -5.26 18.61
N ILE A 152 -2.65 -6.01 18.70
CA ILE A 152 -4.00 -5.51 18.33
C ILE A 152 -4.38 -4.30 19.19
N ALA A 153 -4.14 -4.34 20.51
CA ALA A 153 -4.42 -3.23 21.40
C ALA A 153 -3.62 -1.98 21.03
N GLY A 154 -2.33 -2.13 20.70
CA GLY A 154 -1.50 -1.03 20.22
C GLY A 154 -2.02 -0.41 18.92
N GLN A 155 -2.44 -1.21 17.94
CA GLN A 155 -3.06 -0.74 16.70
C GLN A 155 -4.39 -0.01 16.96
N GLY A 156 -5.17 -0.51 17.93
CA GLY A 156 -6.45 0.07 18.32
C GLY A 156 -6.37 1.50 18.86
N THR A 157 -5.19 1.95 19.30
CA THR A 157 -4.97 3.32 19.77
C THR A 157 -5.30 4.39 18.72
N LEU A 158 -5.35 4.02 17.44
CA LEU A 158 -5.83 4.89 16.36
C LEU A 158 -7.30 5.28 16.52
N GLY A 159 -8.14 4.42 17.08
CA GLY A 159 -9.56 4.71 17.28
C GLY A 159 -9.79 5.95 18.15
N PRO A 160 -9.36 5.99 19.43
CA PRO A 160 -9.46 7.18 20.26
C PRO A 160 -8.78 8.40 19.68
N GLU A 161 -7.59 8.25 19.07
CA GLU A 161 -6.87 9.36 18.42
C GLU A 161 -7.68 9.99 17.29
N MET A 162 -8.34 9.19 16.43
CA MET A 162 -9.23 9.72 15.40
C MET A 162 -10.45 10.43 15.99
N LEU A 163 -11.02 9.94 17.09
CA LEU A 163 -12.15 10.60 17.75
C LEU A 163 -11.79 11.94 18.37
N GLU A 164 -10.55 12.09 18.91
CA GLU A 164 -10.03 13.36 19.40
C GLU A 164 -9.86 14.37 18.25
N GLN A 165 -9.37 13.92 17.08
CA GLN A 165 -9.13 14.79 15.92
C GLN A 165 -10.39 15.12 15.14
N LEU A 166 -11.35 14.17 15.05
CA LEU A 166 -12.56 14.25 14.24
C LEU A 166 -13.80 13.96 15.10
N PRO A 167 -14.25 14.92 15.89
CA PRO A 167 -15.43 14.73 16.77
C PRO A 167 -16.73 14.36 16.02
N GLN A 168 -16.85 14.71 14.75
CA GLN A 168 -18.02 14.45 13.89
C GLN A 168 -17.87 13.18 13.04
N LEU A 169 -16.92 12.31 13.34
CA LEU A 169 -16.65 11.10 12.56
C LEU A 169 -17.83 10.12 12.57
N ASP A 170 -18.28 9.70 11.38
CA ASP A 170 -19.38 8.75 11.17
C ASP A 170 -18.90 7.41 10.62
N THR A 171 -17.86 7.42 9.78
CA THR A 171 -17.36 6.22 9.08
C THR A 171 -15.84 6.16 9.12
N VAL A 172 -15.28 4.97 9.37
CA VAL A 172 -13.83 4.72 9.27
C VAL A 172 -13.57 3.59 8.27
N ILE A 173 -12.65 3.84 7.34
CA ILE A 173 -12.26 2.91 6.29
C ILE A 173 -10.84 2.43 6.56
N VAL A 174 -10.65 1.11 6.71
CA VAL A 174 -9.42 0.53 7.23
C VAL A 174 -8.90 -0.58 6.31
N PRO A 175 -7.62 -0.58 5.92
CA PRO A 175 -6.99 -1.69 5.21
C PRO A 175 -7.00 -3.00 6.01
N VAL A 176 -7.28 -4.13 5.33
CA VAL A 176 -7.38 -5.45 5.96
C VAL A 176 -6.42 -6.45 5.32
N GLY A 177 -5.44 -6.92 6.11
CA GLY A 177 -4.68 -8.12 5.84
C GLY A 177 -5.10 -9.22 6.83
N GLY A 178 -4.25 -9.57 7.79
CA GLY A 178 -4.57 -10.51 8.87
C GLY A 178 -5.51 -9.97 9.95
N GLY A 179 -5.99 -8.72 9.84
CA GLY A 179 -7.06 -8.15 10.64
C GLY A 179 -6.64 -7.35 11.88
N GLY A 180 -5.35 -7.30 12.26
CA GLY A 180 -4.93 -6.68 13.53
C GLY A 180 -5.24 -5.19 13.66
N LEU A 181 -5.11 -4.41 12.58
CA LEU A 181 -5.39 -2.98 12.56
C LEU A 181 -6.89 -2.71 12.74
N ILE A 182 -7.69 -3.29 11.85
CA ILE A 182 -9.14 -3.06 11.86
C ILE A 182 -9.80 -3.61 13.12
N ALA A 183 -9.37 -4.77 13.62
CA ALA A 183 -9.89 -5.34 14.86
C ALA A 183 -9.67 -4.39 16.05
N GLY A 184 -8.45 -3.85 16.21
CA GLY A 184 -8.16 -2.90 17.27
C GLY A 184 -8.95 -1.60 17.15
N ILE A 185 -9.00 -1.00 15.96
CA ILE A 185 -9.77 0.22 15.68
C ILE A 185 -11.26 -0.02 15.92
N ALA A 186 -11.82 -1.12 15.42
CA ALA A 186 -13.24 -1.42 15.54
C ALA A 186 -13.66 -1.61 17.01
N VAL A 187 -12.90 -2.37 17.80
CA VAL A 187 -13.14 -2.47 19.25
C VAL A 187 -13.19 -1.11 19.90
N ALA A 188 -12.18 -0.26 19.67
CA ALA A 188 -12.12 1.07 20.28
C ALA A 188 -13.31 1.95 19.88
N LEU A 189 -13.60 2.03 18.58
CA LEU A 189 -14.65 2.91 18.06
C LEU A 189 -16.05 2.45 18.47
N LYS A 190 -16.34 1.16 18.35
CA LYS A 190 -17.66 0.63 18.69
C LYS A 190 -17.98 0.69 20.18
N GLU A 191 -16.97 0.50 21.04
CA GLU A 191 -17.17 0.63 22.50
C GLU A 191 -17.29 2.11 22.93
N LEU A 192 -16.63 3.07 22.25
CA LEU A 192 -16.71 4.50 22.56
C LEU A 192 -17.90 5.17 21.88
N ARG A 193 -18.19 4.82 20.62
CA ARG A 193 -19.25 5.40 19.79
C ARG A 193 -19.88 4.32 18.89
N PRO A 194 -20.83 3.53 19.35
CA PRO A 194 -21.39 2.38 18.63
C PRO A 194 -21.97 2.69 17.24
N ARG A 195 -22.34 3.94 16.98
CA ARG A 195 -22.92 4.37 15.69
C ARG A 195 -21.91 4.53 14.55
N ILE A 196 -20.61 4.63 14.85
CA ILE A 196 -19.60 4.76 13.82
C ILE A 196 -19.54 3.49 12.99
N ARG A 197 -19.63 3.63 11.66
CA ARG A 197 -19.41 2.51 10.73
C ARG A 197 -17.92 2.24 10.60
N VAL A 198 -17.54 0.97 10.69
CA VAL A 198 -16.17 0.52 10.44
C VAL A 198 -16.20 -0.39 9.22
N ILE A 199 -15.53 0.04 8.15
CA ILE A 199 -15.51 -0.67 6.88
C ILE A 199 -14.09 -1.14 6.61
N GLY A 200 -13.94 -2.45 6.36
CA GLY A 200 -12.68 -3.05 5.92
C GLY A 200 -12.52 -2.95 4.42
N VAL A 201 -11.26 -2.79 3.95
CA VAL A 201 -10.94 -2.89 2.53
C VAL A 201 -9.80 -3.89 2.35
N GLN A 202 -10.01 -4.89 1.50
CA GLN A 202 -9.03 -5.93 1.21
C GLN A 202 -8.79 -6.03 -0.30
N THR A 203 -7.61 -6.52 -0.71
CA THR A 203 -7.34 -6.82 -2.12
C THR A 203 -8.13 -8.05 -2.57
N SER A 204 -8.73 -7.98 -3.76
CA SER A 204 -9.42 -9.12 -4.39
C SER A 204 -8.47 -10.25 -4.79
N SER A 205 -7.18 -9.94 -4.96
CA SER A 205 -6.15 -10.95 -5.28
C SER A 205 -5.89 -11.91 -4.13
N LEU A 206 -6.13 -11.50 -2.87
CA LEU A 206 -5.91 -12.34 -1.69
C LEU A 206 -6.95 -12.00 -0.57
N PRO A 207 -8.22 -12.35 -0.77
CA PRO A 207 -9.33 -11.95 0.09
C PRO A 207 -9.49 -12.89 1.31
N SER A 208 -8.42 -13.11 2.07
CA SER A 208 -8.38 -14.11 3.15
C SER A 208 -9.34 -13.79 4.31
N MET A 209 -9.54 -12.52 4.64
CA MET A 209 -10.50 -12.13 5.67
C MET A 209 -11.94 -12.26 5.17
N ALA A 210 -12.22 -11.92 3.91
CA ALA A 210 -13.54 -12.11 3.31
C ALA A 210 -13.93 -13.59 3.33
N ALA A 211 -13.03 -14.47 2.88
CA ALA A 211 -13.25 -15.92 2.94
C ALA A 211 -13.45 -16.42 4.39
N ALA A 212 -12.66 -15.91 5.33
CA ALA A 212 -12.80 -16.30 6.75
C ALA A 212 -14.10 -15.82 7.38
N LEU A 213 -14.64 -14.66 6.95
CA LEU A 213 -15.96 -14.18 7.42
C LEU A 213 -17.11 -15.05 6.88
N GLU A 214 -17.02 -15.48 5.63
CA GLU A 214 -18.00 -16.39 5.00
C GLU A 214 -18.01 -17.76 5.67
N GLU A 215 -16.84 -18.37 5.82
CA GLU A 215 -16.67 -19.70 6.43
C GLU A 215 -16.74 -19.69 7.96
N LYS A 216 -16.66 -18.52 8.60
CA LYS A 216 -16.59 -18.30 10.06
C LYS A 216 -15.37 -18.90 10.76
N ILE A 217 -14.37 -19.31 10.02
CA ILE A 217 -13.09 -19.85 10.48
C ILE A 217 -11.96 -19.29 9.58
N PRO A 218 -10.71 -19.22 10.06
CA PRO A 218 -9.58 -18.91 9.22
C PRO A 218 -9.41 -19.92 8.09
N VAL A 219 -9.28 -19.43 6.86
CA VAL A 219 -9.11 -20.23 5.63
C VAL A 219 -7.75 -19.95 5.03
N LEU A 220 -7.00 -20.97 4.67
CA LEU A 220 -5.73 -20.84 3.95
C LEU A 220 -6.00 -20.68 2.45
N LEU A 221 -5.72 -19.49 1.91
CA LEU A 221 -5.83 -19.24 0.48
C LEU A 221 -4.56 -19.66 -0.27
N PRO A 222 -4.67 -19.97 -1.58
CA PRO A 222 -3.52 -20.15 -2.45
C PRO A 222 -2.61 -18.92 -2.46
N GLN A 223 -1.36 -19.11 -2.85
CA GLN A 223 -0.44 -17.99 -3.02
C GLN A 223 -0.88 -17.14 -4.20
N ALA A 224 -0.94 -15.84 -4.01
CA ALA A 224 -1.25 -14.86 -5.05
C ALA A 224 -0.33 -13.64 -4.92
N SER A 225 -0.14 -12.94 -6.03
CA SER A 225 0.65 -11.70 -6.07
C SER A 225 -0.28 -10.50 -6.02
N THR A 226 0.11 -9.47 -5.27
CA THR A 226 -0.57 -8.18 -5.18
C THR A 226 0.44 -7.06 -4.97
N ILE A 227 0.15 -5.87 -5.51
CA ILE A 227 0.93 -4.66 -5.21
C ILE A 227 0.69 -4.15 -3.78
N ALA A 228 -0.34 -4.64 -3.11
CA ALA A 228 -0.64 -4.35 -1.71
C ALA A 228 0.04 -5.36 -0.76
N ASP A 229 1.36 -5.48 -0.85
CA ASP A 229 2.18 -6.47 -0.12
C ASP A 229 1.99 -6.40 1.41
N GLY A 230 1.75 -5.21 1.96
CA GLY A 230 1.49 -5.02 3.40
C GLY A 230 0.21 -5.70 3.92
N ILE A 231 -0.72 -6.07 3.05
CA ILE A 231 -1.95 -6.82 3.36
C ILE A 231 -2.03 -8.18 2.65
N ALA A 232 -0.97 -8.62 2.00
CA ALA A 232 -0.88 -9.93 1.33
C ALA A 232 -0.78 -11.07 2.36
N VAL A 233 -1.87 -11.35 3.04
CA VAL A 233 -1.96 -12.36 4.11
C VAL A 233 -2.88 -13.49 3.67
N ARG A 234 -2.37 -14.73 3.64
CA ARG A 234 -3.08 -15.92 3.15
C ARG A 234 -4.10 -16.49 4.13
N VAL A 235 -3.96 -16.16 5.42
CA VAL A 235 -4.82 -16.68 6.49
C VAL A 235 -5.19 -15.56 7.44
N ALA A 236 -6.48 -15.36 7.69
CA ALA A 236 -6.96 -14.44 8.72
C ALA A 236 -6.49 -14.86 10.12
N GLY A 237 -6.31 -13.91 11.03
CA GLY A 237 -5.90 -14.22 12.41
C GLY A 237 -7.01 -14.91 13.20
N GLU A 238 -6.64 -15.87 14.02
CA GLU A 238 -7.57 -16.58 14.92
C GLU A 238 -8.16 -15.65 15.99
N LYS A 239 -7.37 -14.67 16.47
CA LYS A 239 -7.80 -13.68 17.46
C LYS A 239 -8.51 -12.50 16.82
N THR A 240 -8.12 -12.14 15.58
CA THR A 240 -8.70 -10.99 14.89
C THR A 240 -10.07 -11.29 14.29
N LEU A 241 -10.28 -12.49 13.75
CA LEU A 241 -11.54 -12.88 13.11
C LEU A 241 -12.78 -12.69 14.01
N PRO A 242 -12.83 -13.19 15.27
CA PRO A 242 -14.00 -13.00 16.14
C PRO A 242 -14.26 -11.52 16.48
N LEU A 243 -13.22 -10.69 16.54
CA LEU A 243 -13.37 -9.25 16.77
C LEU A 243 -13.97 -8.56 15.55
N ILE A 244 -13.50 -8.93 14.35
CA ILE A 244 -14.02 -8.39 13.09
C ILE A 244 -15.47 -8.80 12.88
N GLN A 245 -15.82 -10.07 13.11
CA GLN A 245 -17.20 -10.55 13.06
C GLN A 245 -18.14 -9.77 13.99
N LYS A 246 -17.65 -9.32 15.14
CA LYS A 246 -18.45 -8.63 16.14
C LYS A 246 -18.55 -7.11 15.89
N TYR A 247 -17.49 -6.47 15.43
CA TYR A 247 -17.31 -5.02 15.49
C TYR A 247 -17.18 -4.33 14.13
N VAL A 248 -16.95 -5.06 13.04
CA VAL A 248 -16.83 -4.49 11.69
C VAL A 248 -18.18 -4.60 10.97
N ASP A 249 -18.60 -3.51 10.35
CA ASP A 249 -19.92 -3.43 9.71
C ASP A 249 -19.92 -3.96 8.27
N ASP A 250 -18.79 -3.82 7.56
CA ASP A 250 -18.69 -4.21 6.16
C ASP A 250 -17.25 -4.48 5.74
N LEU A 251 -17.06 -5.27 4.67
CA LEU A 251 -15.76 -5.57 4.06
C LEU A 251 -15.91 -5.54 2.54
N VAL A 252 -15.18 -4.64 1.88
CA VAL A 252 -15.19 -4.49 0.43
C VAL A 252 -13.86 -4.90 -0.19
N LEU A 253 -13.90 -5.31 -1.46
CA LEU A 253 -12.73 -5.75 -2.22
C LEU A 253 -12.38 -4.73 -3.31
N VAL A 254 -11.08 -4.51 -3.48
CA VAL A 254 -10.51 -3.69 -4.56
C VAL A 254 -9.50 -4.49 -5.35
N ASP A 255 -9.38 -4.20 -6.65
CA ASP A 255 -8.43 -4.87 -7.53
C ASP A 255 -7.10 -4.10 -7.67
N GLU A 256 -6.14 -4.70 -8.39
CA GLU A 256 -4.80 -4.16 -8.56
C GLU A 256 -4.78 -2.82 -9.32
N GLU A 257 -5.68 -2.63 -10.31
CA GLU A 257 -5.79 -1.37 -11.06
C GLU A 257 -6.37 -0.26 -10.19
N GLU A 258 -7.40 -0.57 -9.40
CA GLU A 258 -8.00 0.35 -8.44
C GLU A 258 -6.98 0.81 -7.39
N ILE A 259 -6.12 -0.12 -6.91
CA ILE A 259 -5.04 0.18 -5.98
C ILE A 259 -3.97 1.06 -6.64
N ALA A 260 -3.53 0.71 -7.86
CA ALA A 260 -2.52 1.49 -8.59
C ALA A 260 -3.00 2.93 -8.86
N ASN A 261 -4.26 3.10 -9.28
CA ASN A 261 -4.87 4.41 -9.48
C ASN A 261 -4.88 5.24 -8.18
N SER A 262 -5.16 4.62 -7.04
CA SER A 262 -5.20 5.33 -5.76
C SER A 262 -3.83 5.70 -5.22
N ILE A 263 -2.78 4.91 -5.49
CA ILE A 263 -1.39 5.30 -5.21
C ILE A 263 -1.03 6.57 -6.00
N LEU A 264 -1.34 6.59 -7.30
CA LEU A 264 -1.09 7.75 -8.15
C LEU A 264 -1.91 8.97 -7.70
N PHE A 265 -3.19 8.78 -7.35
CA PHE A 265 -4.04 9.83 -6.81
C PHE A 265 -3.44 10.45 -5.53
N LEU A 266 -3.02 9.63 -4.57
CA LEU A 266 -2.39 10.08 -3.33
C LEU A 266 -1.11 10.88 -3.61
N LEU A 267 -0.30 10.45 -4.57
CA LEU A 267 0.91 11.15 -4.98
C LEU A 267 0.59 12.49 -5.67
N GLU A 268 -0.29 12.47 -6.68
CA GLU A 268 -0.57 13.65 -7.53
C GLU A 268 -1.50 14.68 -6.87
N ARG A 269 -2.50 14.24 -6.10
CA ARG A 269 -3.53 15.13 -5.52
C ARG A 269 -3.26 15.45 -4.06
N GLU A 270 -2.92 14.43 -3.26
CA GLU A 270 -2.72 14.59 -1.82
C GLU A 270 -1.26 14.86 -1.41
N LYS A 271 -0.34 14.80 -2.37
CA LYS A 271 1.11 15.04 -2.18
C LYS A 271 1.73 14.13 -1.10
N THR A 272 1.19 12.94 -0.97
CA THR A 272 1.67 11.94 -0.02
C THR A 272 1.99 10.61 -0.71
N VAL A 273 3.03 9.93 -0.25
CA VAL A 273 3.42 8.62 -0.76
C VAL A 273 2.76 7.54 0.09
N ALA A 274 2.00 6.67 -0.55
CA ALA A 274 1.42 5.48 0.09
C ALA A 274 1.84 4.21 -0.65
N GLU A 275 2.04 3.13 0.10
CA GLU A 275 2.16 1.78 -0.44
C GLU A 275 0.79 1.23 -0.83
N GLY A 276 0.74 0.10 -1.60
CA GLY A 276 -0.52 -0.50 -2.03
C GLY A 276 -1.49 -0.78 -0.88
N ALA A 277 -0.99 -1.33 0.23
CA ALA A 277 -1.78 -1.57 1.43
C ALA A 277 -2.36 -0.29 2.06
N GLY A 278 -1.61 0.82 2.01
CA GLY A 278 -2.08 2.11 2.51
C GLY A 278 -3.09 2.79 1.61
N ALA A 279 -3.14 2.42 0.33
CA ALA A 279 -3.98 3.06 -0.68
C ALA A 279 -5.36 2.40 -0.88
N VAL A 280 -5.58 1.15 -0.40
CA VAL A 280 -6.82 0.40 -0.67
C VAL A 280 -8.09 1.11 -0.20
N GLY A 281 -8.04 1.83 0.94
CA GLY A 281 -9.19 2.58 1.44
C GLY A 281 -9.58 3.74 0.52
N VAL A 282 -8.59 4.40 -0.08
CA VAL A 282 -8.78 5.44 -1.10
C VAL A 282 -9.31 4.81 -2.38
N ALA A 283 -8.82 3.63 -2.78
CA ALA A 283 -9.32 2.88 -3.94
C ALA A 283 -10.82 2.60 -3.83
N ALA A 284 -11.27 2.16 -2.66
CA ALA A 284 -12.68 1.87 -2.42
C ALA A 284 -13.59 3.10 -2.59
N LEU A 285 -13.11 4.30 -2.27
CA LEU A 285 -13.85 5.55 -2.49
C LEU A 285 -13.79 6.02 -3.94
N LEU A 286 -12.60 6.03 -4.56
CA LEU A 286 -12.42 6.47 -5.95
C LEU A 286 -13.24 5.64 -6.94
N HIS A 287 -13.41 4.34 -6.66
CA HIS A 287 -14.15 3.41 -7.52
C HIS A 287 -15.55 3.09 -7.02
N ALA A 288 -16.11 3.97 -6.16
CA ALA A 288 -17.51 3.93 -5.68
C ALA A 288 -17.92 2.58 -5.05
N LYS A 289 -16.97 1.86 -4.42
CA LYS A 289 -17.26 0.62 -3.66
C LYS A 289 -17.95 0.93 -2.32
N ILE A 290 -17.81 2.15 -1.82
CA ILE A 290 -18.39 2.61 -0.56
C ILE A 290 -19.20 3.88 -0.82
N ASP A 291 -20.47 3.86 -0.43
CA ASP A 291 -21.35 5.04 -0.44
C ASP A 291 -21.34 5.67 0.96
N LEU A 292 -20.86 6.90 1.06
CA LEU A 292 -20.81 7.67 2.30
C LEU A 292 -22.12 8.37 2.64
N LYS A 293 -23.02 8.58 1.68
CA LYS A 293 -24.32 9.26 1.89
C LYS A 293 -24.21 10.60 2.62
N GLY A 294 -23.16 11.37 2.34
CA GLY A 294 -22.90 12.65 3.00
C GLY A 294 -22.26 12.56 4.39
N GLN A 295 -21.93 11.35 4.87
CA GLN A 295 -21.28 11.13 6.16
C GLN A 295 -19.83 11.60 6.16
N THR A 296 -19.35 12.02 7.35
CA THR A 296 -17.94 12.31 7.57
C THR A 296 -17.13 11.01 7.71
N ALA A 297 -16.15 10.81 6.83
CA ALA A 297 -15.35 9.60 6.82
C ALA A 297 -13.86 9.88 7.10
N ALA A 298 -13.20 8.94 7.79
CA ALA A 298 -11.74 8.85 7.86
C ALA A 298 -11.25 7.61 7.12
N VAL A 299 -10.24 7.79 6.25
CA VAL A 299 -9.55 6.71 5.55
C VAL A 299 -8.16 6.55 6.16
N VAL A 300 -7.84 5.36 6.62
CA VAL A 300 -6.51 5.08 7.18
C VAL A 300 -5.52 4.79 6.06
N VAL A 301 -4.60 5.72 5.81
CA VAL A 301 -3.43 5.51 4.94
C VAL A 301 -2.36 4.83 5.78
N SER A 302 -2.37 3.50 5.79
CA SER A 302 -1.71 2.68 6.80
C SER A 302 -0.19 2.62 6.70
N GLY A 303 0.39 2.90 5.51
CA GLY A 303 1.83 2.88 5.30
C GLY A 303 2.25 3.50 3.97
N GLY A 304 3.54 3.84 3.86
CA GLY A 304 4.16 4.48 2.70
C GLY A 304 5.46 3.81 2.23
N ASN A 305 5.79 2.63 2.73
CA ASN A 305 7.03 1.92 2.41
C ASN A 305 6.96 1.19 1.05
N VAL A 306 6.60 1.94 0.01
CA VAL A 306 6.51 1.44 -1.36
C VAL A 306 7.91 1.26 -1.97
N ASP A 307 8.06 0.24 -2.82
CA ASP A 307 9.25 0.08 -3.65
C ASP A 307 9.27 1.15 -4.75
N VAL A 308 10.38 1.89 -4.84
CA VAL A 308 10.55 2.97 -5.84
C VAL A 308 10.40 2.45 -7.27
N THR A 309 10.85 1.22 -7.55
CA THR A 309 10.70 0.59 -8.88
C THR A 309 9.23 0.30 -9.20
N LEU A 310 8.45 -0.14 -8.20
CA LEU A 310 7.01 -0.32 -8.35
C LEU A 310 6.31 1.03 -8.57
N LEU A 311 6.67 2.04 -7.78
CA LEU A 311 6.11 3.40 -7.92
C LEU A 311 6.37 3.98 -9.32
N ALA A 312 7.60 3.81 -9.85
CA ALA A 312 7.92 4.26 -11.21
C ALA A 312 7.00 3.61 -12.26
N ARG A 313 6.76 2.30 -12.17
CA ARG A 313 5.83 1.58 -13.09
C ARG A 313 4.38 2.06 -12.95
N ILE A 314 3.93 2.34 -11.72
CA ILE A 314 2.58 2.88 -11.48
C ILE A 314 2.43 4.26 -12.09
N ILE A 315 3.43 5.13 -11.93
CA ILE A 315 3.44 6.48 -12.52
C ILE A 315 3.40 6.38 -14.04
N GLU A 316 4.29 5.61 -14.65
CA GLU A 316 4.34 5.44 -16.11
C GLU A 316 3.01 4.92 -16.66
N ARG A 317 2.46 3.86 -16.04
CA ARG A 317 1.17 3.30 -16.43
C ARG A 317 0.01 4.29 -16.30
N GLY A 318 0.02 5.10 -15.25
CA GLY A 318 -0.97 6.18 -15.08
C GLY A 318 -0.86 7.25 -16.17
N LEU A 319 0.34 7.69 -16.51
CA LEU A 319 0.60 8.65 -17.58
C LEU A 319 0.13 8.12 -18.94
N VAL A 320 0.34 6.82 -19.22
CA VAL A 320 -0.16 6.16 -20.44
C VAL A 320 -1.68 6.13 -20.47
N LYS A 321 -2.33 5.75 -19.36
CA LYS A 321 -3.79 5.67 -19.25
C LYS A 321 -4.46 7.03 -19.45
N ASP A 322 -3.85 8.10 -18.94
CA ASP A 322 -4.35 9.46 -19.08
C ASP A 322 -4.00 10.09 -20.45
N GLY A 323 -3.30 9.33 -21.32
CA GLY A 323 -2.82 9.81 -22.61
C GLY A 323 -1.74 10.89 -22.49
N ARG A 324 -1.09 11.03 -21.34
CA ARG A 324 0.04 11.96 -21.08
C ARG A 324 1.37 11.40 -21.56
N LEU A 325 1.48 10.10 -21.69
CA LEU A 325 2.58 9.38 -22.30
C LEU A 325 2.02 8.47 -23.40
N VAL A 326 2.51 8.63 -24.63
CA VAL A 326 2.08 7.84 -25.78
C VAL A 326 3.29 7.30 -26.53
N ARG A 327 3.20 6.06 -27.00
CA ARG A 327 4.20 5.47 -27.88
C ARG A 327 3.54 5.12 -29.21
N LEU A 328 4.09 5.73 -30.27
CA LEU A 328 3.63 5.50 -31.65
C LEU A 328 4.75 4.82 -32.45
N ARG A 329 4.39 3.79 -33.18
CA ARG A 329 5.19 3.25 -34.28
C ARG A 329 4.76 3.94 -35.56
N ILE A 330 5.70 4.59 -36.25
CA ILE A 330 5.42 5.38 -37.45
C ILE A 330 6.26 4.86 -38.59
N HIS A 331 5.63 4.58 -39.73
CA HIS A 331 6.32 4.13 -40.94
C HIS A 331 6.82 5.33 -41.76
N LEU A 332 8.07 5.29 -42.13
CA LEU A 332 8.73 6.35 -42.88
C LEU A 332 9.46 5.78 -44.12
N PRO A 333 9.49 6.50 -45.26
CA PRO A 333 10.42 6.20 -46.31
C PRO A 333 11.87 6.36 -45.84
N ASP A 334 12.75 5.39 -46.15
CA ASP A 334 14.17 5.46 -45.71
C ASP A 334 15.00 6.32 -46.66
N HIS A 335 14.82 7.65 -46.53
CA HIS A 335 15.60 8.64 -47.29
C HIS A 335 15.95 9.88 -46.44
N PRO A 336 16.99 10.62 -46.81
CA PRO A 336 17.38 11.83 -46.09
C PRO A 336 16.23 12.83 -45.93
N GLY A 337 16.08 13.34 -44.68
CA GLY A 337 15.06 14.33 -44.34
C GLY A 337 13.69 13.78 -43.93
N ALA A 338 13.42 12.46 -44.04
CA ALA A 338 12.14 11.87 -43.62
C ALA A 338 11.86 12.11 -42.13
N LEU A 339 12.83 11.80 -41.26
CA LEU A 339 12.72 12.09 -39.83
C LEU A 339 12.54 13.57 -39.51
N ASN A 340 13.25 14.45 -40.22
CA ASN A 340 13.14 15.89 -39.99
C ASN A 340 11.73 16.41 -40.30
N ARG A 341 11.07 15.92 -41.35
CA ARG A 341 9.68 16.24 -41.64
C ARG A 341 8.72 15.77 -40.57
N LEU A 342 8.87 14.53 -40.13
CA LEU A 342 8.05 13.96 -39.06
C LEU A 342 8.18 14.76 -37.75
N THR A 343 9.41 15.02 -37.30
CA THR A 343 9.64 15.77 -36.06
C THR A 343 9.16 17.23 -36.19
N GLY A 344 9.18 17.79 -37.42
CA GLY A 344 8.58 19.10 -37.72
C GLY A 344 7.07 19.13 -37.46
N VAL A 345 6.32 18.10 -37.91
CA VAL A 345 4.88 17.99 -37.65
C VAL A 345 4.62 17.86 -36.12
N ILE A 346 5.36 16.99 -35.43
CA ILE A 346 5.25 16.79 -33.98
C ILE A 346 5.51 18.10 -33.23
N ALA A 347 6.54 18.85 -33.63
CA ALA A 347 6.91 20.14 -33.03
C ALA A 347 5.81 21.21 -33.18
N THR A 348 5.05 21.24 -34.30
CA THR A 348 3.94 22.17 -34.46
C THR A 348 2.83 21.96 -33.45
N LYS A 349 2.72 20.73 -32.88
CA LYS A 349 1.75 20.39 -31.85
C LYS A 349 2.30 20.55 -30.44
N LEU A 350 3.51 21.04 -30.25
CA LEU A 350 4.17 21.24 -28.96
C LEU A 350 4.27 19.96 -28.14
N VAL A 351 4.49 18.83 -28.82
CA VAL A 351 4.68 17.52 -28.21
C VAL A 351 6.17 17.25 -28.00
N ASN A 352 6.54 16.82 -26.81
CA ASN A 352 7.92 16.49 -26.47
C ASN A 352 8.21 15.02 -26.79
N ILE A 353 9.34 14.73 -27.47
CA ILE A 353 9.81 13.38 -27.73
C ILE A 353 10.77 13.00 -26.61
N VAL A 354 10.44 11.92 -25.87
CA VAL A 354 11.21 11.42 -24.73
C VAL A 354 12.20 10.35 -25.16
N GLU A 355 11.77 9.45 -26.06
CA GLU A 355 12.57 8.34 -26.52
C GLU A 355 12.32 8.10 -27.99
N THR A 356 13.37 7.67 -28.68
CA THR A 356 13.34 7.34 -30.09
C THR A 356 14.06 6.02 -30.34
N SER A 357 13.38 5.06 -30.95
CA SER A 357 13.97 3.80 -31.42
C SER A 357 13.78 3.69 -32.93
N TYR A 358 14.82 3.33 -33.67
CA TYR A 358 14.83 3.30 -35.12
C TYR A 358 15.08 1.88 -35.64
N GLU A 359 14.15 1.32 -36.40
CA GLU A 359 14.22 -0.05 -36.88
C GLU A 359 14.23 -0.09 -38.41
N ARG A 360 15.35 -0.55 -39.00
CA ARG A 360 15.55 -0.67 -40.46
C ARG A 360 15.41 -2.09 -41.00
N ALA A 361 15.50 -3.09 -40.16
CA ALA A 361 15.69 -4.49 -40.60
C ALA A 361 14.76 -5.49 -39.92
N HIS A 362 13.52 -5.11 -39.62
CA HIS A 362 12.56 -6.03 -39.00
C HIS A 362 11.57 -6.61 -40.03
N TYR A 363 11.13 -7.82 -39.74
CA TYR A 363 10.04 -8.52 -40.48
C TYR A 363 8.78 -7.64 -40.42
N GLY A 364 8.27 -7.21 -41.59
CA GLY A 364 7.08 -6.36 -41.69
C GLY A 364 7.35 -4.91 -42.13
N VAL A 365 8.61 -4.50 -42.27
CA VAL A 365 8.98 -3.20 -42.88
C VAL A 365 9.32 -3.45 -44.33
N GLY A 366 8.70 -2.71 -45.30
CA GLY A 366 8.94 -2.83 -46.71
C GLY A 366 10.38 -2.49 -47.11
N LEU A 367 10.89 -3.08 -48.20
CA LEU A 367 12.19 -2.70 -48.75
C LEU A 367 12.13 -1.20 -49.19
N GLY A 368 12.91 -0.37 -48.55
CA GLY A 368 12.92 1.10 -48.80
C GLY A 368 12.16 1.91 -47.74
N ASP A 369 11.57 1.26 -46.75
CA ASP A 369 10.89 1.87 -45.64
C ASP A 369 11.65 1.60 -44.31
N THR A 370 11.29 2.34 -43.29
CA THR A 370 11.79 2.21 -41.92
C THR A 370 10.66 2.43 -40.93
N ALA A 371 10.70 1.78 -39.78
CA ALA A 371 9.80 2.06 -38.68
C ALA A 371 10.55 2.83 -37.59
N ILE A 372 9.90 3.87 -37.05
CA ILE A 372 10.38 4.59 -35.90
C ILE A 372 9.37 4.51 -34.75
N ASP A 373 9.83 4.06 -33.60
CA ASP A 373 9.06 4.12 -32.35
C ASP A 373 9.40 5.40 -31.60
N LEU A 374 8.39 6.22 -31.37
CA LEU A 374 8.52 7.46 -30.61
C LEU A 374 7.70 7.39 -29.34
N THR A 375 8.35 7.52 -28.19
CA THR A 375 7.68 7.77 -26.91
C THR A 375 7.59 9.28 -26.70
N MET A 376 6.39 9.81 -26.51
CA MET A 376 6.11 11.24 -26.50
C MET A 376 5.26 11.63 -25.29
N GLU A 377 5.54 12.82 -24.75
CA GLU A 377 4.73 13.45 -23.72
C GLU A 377 3.69 14.37 -24.37
N THR A 378 2.44 14.17 -23.97
CA THR A 378 1.31 15.02 -24.33
C THR A 378 0.65 15.60 -23.08
N ARG A 379 -0.29 16.52 -23.24
CA ARG A 379 -1.06 17.11 -22.13
C ARG A 379 -2.26 16.27 -21.71
N GLY A 380 -2.51 15.17 -22.39
CA GLY A 380 -3.63 14.26 -22.16
C GLY A 380 -4.25 13.76 -23.48
N SER A 381 -5.34 13.01 -23.37
CA SER A 381 -5.98 12.34 -24.50
C SER A 381 -6.41 13.29 -25.64
N ASP A 382 -6.92 14.48 -25.31
CA ASP A 382 -7.32 15.47 -26.33
C ASP A 382 -6.11 15.96 -27.14
N HIS A 383 -5.01 16.24 -26.47
CA HIS A 383 -3.76 16.67 -27.13
C HIS A 383 -3.14 15.55 -27.97
N TYR A 384 -3.24 14.30 -27.53
CA TYR A 384 -2.90 13.14 -28.36
C TYR A 384 -3.79 13.08 -29.62
N GLY A 385 -5.09 13.34 -29.49
CA GLY A 385 -6.02 13.40 -30.63
C GLY A 385 -5.60 14.47 -31.66
N GLU A 386 -5.18 15.66 -31.21
CA GLU A 386 -4.66 16.72 -32.09
C GLU A 386 -3.38 16.29 -32.82
N LEU A 387 -2.48 15.56 -32.14
CA LEU A 387 -1.28 15.01 -32.76
C LEU A 387 -1.62 13.97 -33.80
N ALA A 388 -2.50 13.02 -33.46
CA ALA A 388 -2.93 11.94 -34.36
C ALA A 388 -3.56 12.49 -35.66
N CYS A 389 -4.43 13.50 -35.54
CA CYS A 389 -4.99 14.21 -36.70
C CYS A 389 -3.90 14.81 -37.59
N ALA A 390 -2.94 15.54 -36.98
CA ALA A 390 -1.87 16.20 -37.75
C ALA A 390 -0.95 15.19 -38.46
N LEU A 391 -0.66 14.05 -37.85
CA LEU A 391 0.12 12.97 -38.48
C LEU A 391 -0.65 12.39 -39.67
N THR A 392 -1.95 12.11 -39.51
CA THR A 392 -2.81 11.58 -40.57
C THR A 392 -2.92 12.58 -41.75
N GLU A 393 -3.17 13.84 -41.47
CA GLU A 393 -3.24 14.92 -42.49
C GLU A 393 -1.91 15.12 -43.25
N SER A 394 -0.80 14.82 -42.59
CA SER A 394 0.54 14.86 -43.19
C SER A 394 0.91 13.58 -43.95
N GLY A 395 -0.01 12.59 -44.00
CA GLY A 395 0.15 11.35 -44.75
C GLY A 395 1.01 10.29 -44.04
N TYR A 396 1.20 10.39 -42.73
CA TYR A 396 1.91 9.36 -41.96
C TYR A 396 0.99 8.19 -41.62
N ASP A 397 1.51 6.96 -41.82
CA ASP A 397 0.92 5.73 -41.30
C ASP A 397 1.55 5.39 -39.96
N PHE A 398 0.72 5.22 -38.94
CA PHE A 398 1.19 4.98 -37.59
C PHE A 398 0.21 4.11 -36.79
N GLU A 399 0.75 3.37 -35.84
CA GLU A 399 0.00 2.62 -34.85
C GLU A 399 0.36 3.07 -33.43
N ARG A 400 -0.64 3.07 -32.55
CA ARG A 400 -0.39 3.30 -31.12
C ARG A 400 0.04 1.97 -30.49
N VAL A 401 1.25 1.96 -29.92
CA VAL A 401 1.83 0.79 -29.24
C VAL A 401 1.40 0.73 -27.78
N ILE A 402 1.38 1.88 -27.13
CA ILE A 402 0.87 2.13 -25.78
C ILE A 402 0.30 3.56 -25.64
#